data_d504029a05dfb15a3e2185733a5cee2b
#
_entry.id   d504029a05dfb15a3e2185733a5cee2b
#
_cell.length_a   1.000
_cell.length_b   1.000
_cell.length_c   1.000
_cell.angle_alpha   90.00
_cell.angle_beta   90.00
_cell.angle_gamma   90.00
#
_symmetry.space_group_name_H-M   'P 1'
#
loop_
_entity.id
_entity.type
_entity.pdbx_description
1 polymer ?
#
loop_
_entity_poly.entity_id
_entity_poly.type
_entity_poly.pdbx_seq_one_letter_code
_entity_poly.pdbx_strand_id
1 'polypeptide(L)'
;RDIPGLLVRSVHVDQDGQLALTWGTHLTVPSSPIPQRWGGWYVTGSHGDLPHMGNKITKKLDGGEYSYHPSHGQNVENLSDYINTSAYLADTSDIVALMVMEHQIHMHNAFYAASFQYQRAEFLHQALHPGSDSEHSAQIQKLIQRRSDEILAGLLFSEHADLPVDGVDGS
;
A
#
# COMPACT_ATOMS: atom_id res chain seq x y z
N ARG A 1 14.22 -7.32 2.76
CA ARG A 1 13.40 -7.52 3.98
C ARG A 1 13.62 -8.94 4.47
N ASP A 2 13.92 -9.08 5.75
CA ASP A 2 14.16 -10.39 6.38
C ASP A 2 12.84 -11.08 6.79
N ILE A 3 11.70 -10.42 6.61
CA ILE A 3 10.37 -10.91 7.00
C ILE A 3 9.49 -10.92 5.75
N PRO A 4 8.89 -12.06 5.39
CA PRO A 4 7.88 -12.11 4.33
C PRO A 4 6.70 -11.18 4.61
N GLY A 5 6.08 -10.65 3.56
CA GLY A 5 4.92 -9.79 3.71
C GLY A 5 4.28 -9.47 2.36
N LEU A 6 3.06 -8.96 2.41
CA LEU A 6 2.33 -8.47 1.26
C LEU A 6 2.82 -7.08 0.88
N LEU A 7 2.84 -6.77 -0.41
CA LEU A 7 3.30 -5.48 -0.91
C LEU A 7 2.25 -4.90 -1.86
N VAL A 8 1.93 -3.63 -1.64
CA VAL A 8 1.21 -2.80 -2.61
C VAL A 8 2.21 -1.86 -3.25
N ARG A 9 2.22 -1.80 -4.57
CA ARG A 9 3.15 -0.96 -5.33
C ARG A 9 2.38 -0.05 -6.25
N SER A 10 2.85 1.18 -6.32
CA SER A 10 2.44 2.17 -7.32
C SER A 10 3.57 2.35 -8.31
N VAL A 11 3.28 2.20 -9.60
CA VAL A 11 4.26 2.23 -10.68
C VAL A 11 3.68 2.97 -11.89
N HIS A 12 4.53 3.52 -12.74
CA HIS A 12 4.11 3.97 -14.06
C HIS A 12 4.02 2.78 -15.01
N VAL A 13 2.93 2.69 -15.75
CA VAL A 13 2.73 1.67 -16.80
C VAL A 13 2.50 2.34 -18.14
N ASP A 14 2.98 1.72 -19.21
CA ASP A 14 2.72 2.15 -20.57
C ASP A 14 1.45 1.48 -21.14
N GLN A 15 1.11 1.82 -22.38
CA GLN A 15 -0.07 1.32 -23.07
C GLN A 15 -0.08 -0.20 -23.32
N ASP A 16 1.09 -0.83 -23.26
CA ASP A 16 1.27 -2.28 -23.41
C ASP A 16 1.30 -3.00 -22.02
N GLY A 17 1.05 -2.25 -20.93
CA GLY A 17 1.11 -2.75 -19.56
C GLY A 17 2.53 -2.97 -19.03
N GLN A 18 3.57 -2.49 -19.76
CA GLN A 18 4.94 -2.61 -19.31
C GLN A 18 5.28 -1.54 -18.27
N LEU A 19 6.12 -1.90 -17.33
CA LEU A 19 6.53 -1.00 -16.25
C LEU A 19 7.56 0.02 -16.76
N ALA A 20 7.27 1.30 -16.63
CA ALA A 20 8.22 2.38 -16.88
C ALA A 20 9.13 2.59 -15.66
N LEU A 21 9.99 1.60 -15.36
CA LEU A 21 10.82 1.56 -14.14
C LEU A 21 11.80 2.73 -14.01
N THR A 22 12.15 3.37 -15.10
CA THR A 22 13.00 4.59 -15.10
C THR A 22 12.38 5.75 -14.33
N TRP A 23 11.06 5.75 -14.18
CA TRP A 23 10.33 6.74 -13.39
C TRP A 23 10.16 6.36 -11.92
N GLY A 24 10.75 5.24 -11.54
CA GLY A 24 10.72 4.74 -10.17
C GLY A 24 9.48 3.93 -9.84
N THR A 25 9.39 3.59 -8.59
CA THR A 25 8.29 2.83 -8.01
C THR A 25 8.12 3.24 -6.55
N HIS A 26 6.88 3.31 -6.09
CA HIS A 26 6.56 3.61 -4.71
C HIS A 26 5.94 2.38 -4.03
N LEU A 27 6.41 2.05 -2.82
CA LEU A 27 5.76 1.06 -1.97
C LEU A 27 4.67 1.77 -1.17
N THR A 28 3.43 1.44 -1.46
CA THR A 28 2.28 2.05 -0.81
C THR A 28 2.09 1.49 0.59
N VAL A 29 2.00 2.40 1.55
CA VAL A 29 1.64 2.16 2.95
C VAL A 29 0.60 3.20 3.36
N PRO A 30 -0.14 3.03 4.48
CA PRO A 30 -1.19 3.98 4.87
C PRO A 30 -0.73 5.44 5.03
N SER A 31 0.55 5.68 5.36
CA SER A 31 1.15 7.02 5.44
C SER A 31 1.61 7.58 4.09
N SER A 32 1.56 6.80 3.00
CA SER A 32 1.94 7.28 1.67
C SER A 32 1.02 8.40 1.21
N PRO A 33 1.56 9.50 0.65
CA PRO A 33 0.73 10.56 0.07
C PRO A 33 -0.16 10.01 -1.05
N ILE A 34 -1.43 10.44 -1.08
CA ILE A 34 -2.39 10.02 -2.10
C ILE A 34 -1.87 10.25 -3.55
N PRO A 35 -1.20 11.38 -3.85
CA PRO A 35 -0.63 11.61 -5.19
C PRO A 35 0.37 10.55 -5.66
N GLN A 36 0.88 9.71 -4.78
CA GLN A 36 1.84 8.65 -5.11
C GLN A 36 1.22 7.25 -5.17
N ARG A 37 -0.10 7.12 -4.87
CA ARG A 37 -0.78 5.83 -4.82
C ARG A 37 -1.39 5.41 -6.15
N TRP A 38 -1.60 4.12 -6.28
CA TRP A 38 -2.39 3.44 -7.31
C TRP A 38 -1.87 3.55 -8.74
N GLY A 39 -0.61 3.95 -8.96
CA GLY A 39 -0.01 3.84 -10.28
C GLY A 39 0.01 2.38 -10.77
N GLY A 40 -0.50 2.16 -11.99
CA GLY A 40 -0.71 0.84 -12.56
C GLY A 40 -1.99 0.12 -12.08
N TRP A 41 -2.86 0.82 -11.37
CA TRP A 41 -4.16 0.33 -10.92
C TRP A 41 -5.29 1.12 -11.58
N TYR A 42 -6.44 0.48 -11.75
CA TYR A 42 -7.69 1.19 -12.04
C TYR A 42 -8.32 1.67 -10.73
N VAL A 43 -8.88 2.88 -10.75
CA VAL A 43 -9.47 3.54 -9.57
C VAL A 43 -10.75 4.23 -9.98
N THR A 44 -11.83 3.96 -9.27
CA THR A 44 -13.11 4.64 -9.44
C THR A 44 -13.55 5.28 -8.12
N GLY A 45 -14.28 6.36 -8.20
CA GLY A 45 -14.77 7.11 -7.07
C GLY A 45 -14.55 8.61 -7.22
N SER A 46 -15.12 9.36 -6.30
CA SER A 46 -15.06 10.82 -6.26
C SER A 46 -14.07 11.27 -5.18
N HIS A 47 -13.13 12.13 -5.55
CA HIS A 47 -12.08 12.61 -4.67
C HIS A 47 -11.72 14.10 -4.88
N GLY A 48 -12.60 14.83 -5.59
CA GLY A 48 -12.40 16.26 -5.86
C GLY A 48 -11.12 16.53 -6.64
N ASP A 49 -10.36 17.51 -6.18
CA ASP A 49 -9.10 17.95 -6.81
C ASP A 49 -7.86 17.17 -6.31
N LEU A 50 -8.04 16.15 -5.46
CA LEU A 50 -6.94 15.37 -4.91
C LEU A 50 -6.36 14.43 -6.00
N PRO A 51 -5.14 14.66 -6.51
CA PRO A 51 -4.59 13.83 -7.56
C PRO A 51 -4.16 12.46 -7.01
N HIS A 52 -4.21 11.43 -7.86
CA HIS A 52 -3.61 10.13 -7.64
C HIS A 52 -2.96 9.59 -8.92
N MET A 53 -2.23 8.48 -8.82
CA MET A 53 -1.55 7.85 -9.96
C MET A 53 -2.41 6.83 -10.73
N GLY A 54 -3.57 6.46 -10.20
CA GLY A 54 -4.47 5.50 -10.83
C GLY A 54 -5.00 5.96 -12.18
N ASN A 55 -5.39 5.02 -13.04
CA ASN A 55 -5.93 5.23 -14.39
C ASN A 55 -4.98 5.95 -15.36
N LYS A 56 -3.71 6.19 -14.97
CA LYS A 56 -2.72 6.88 -15.80
C LYS A 56 -1.90 5.89 -16.60
N ILE A 57 -1.91 6.10 -17.91
CA ILE A 57 -1.09 5.34 -18.84
C ILE A 57 -0.02 6.27 -19.38
N THR A 58 1.25 5.88 -19.24
CA THR A 58 2.36 6.62 -19.82
C THR A 58 2.47 6.31 -21.32
N LYS A 59 2.75 7.34 -22.12
CA LYS A 59 3.09 7.17 -23.53
C LYS A 59 4.59 7.27 -23.70
N LYS A 60 5.17 6.29 -24.38
CA LYS A 60 6.55 6.33 -24.78
C LYS A 60 6.68 7.25 -26.00
N LEU A 61 7.54 8.24 -25.91
CA LEU A 61 7.85 9.18 -26.99
C LEU A 61 8.97 8.63 -27.89
N ASP A 62 9.13 9.19 -29.09
CA ASP A 62 10.12 8.76 -30.09
C ASP A 62 11.57 8.82 -29.59
N GLY A 63 11.87 9.66 -28.58
CA GLY A 63 13.17 9.74 -27.90
C GLY A 63 13.39 8.72 -26.78
N GLY A 64 12.43 7.82 -26.54
CA GLY A 64 12.48 6.85 -25.43
C GLY A 64 12.04 7.44 -24.07
N GLU A 65 11.68 8.71 -24.04
CA GLU A 65 11.08 9.35 -22.88
C GLU A 65 9.61 8.94 -22.72
N TYR A 66 9.10 9.06 -21.49
CA TYR A 66 7.69 8.81 -21.20
C TYR A 66 6.97 10.11 -20.88
N SER A 67 5.70 10.20 -21.21
CA SER A 67 4.81 11.29 -20.81
C SER A 67 3.47 10.75 -20.32
N TYR A 68 2.79 11.48 -19.44
CA TYR A 68 1.40 11.23 -19.06
C TYR A 68 0.69 12.56 -18.82
N HIS A 69 -0.64 12.54 -18.88
CA HIS A 69 -1.44 13.72 -18.58
C HIS A 69 -1.81 13.72 -17.10
N PRO A 70 -1.39 14.71 -16.29
CA PRO A 70 -1.56 14.69 -14.83
C PRO A 70 -3.03 14.60 -14.36
N SER A 71 -3.97 15.23 -15.08
CA SER A 71 -5.40 15.24 -14.75
C SER A 71 -6.19 14.11 -15.40
N HIS A 72 -5.55 13.23 -16.17
CA HIS A 72 -6.27 12.10 -16.77
C HIS A 72 -6.60 11.05 -15.72
N GLY A 73 -7.82 10.48 -15.81
CA GLY A 73 -8.26 9.38 -14.96
C GLY A 73 -8.63 9.77 -13.51
N GLN A 74 -8.97 11.04 -13.28
CA GLN A 74 -9.46 11.52 -11.99
C GLN A 74 -10.99 11.48 -11.94
N ASN A 75 -11.57 11.19 -10.76
CA ASN A 75 -13.01 11.13 -10.52
C ASN A 75 -13.77 10.25 -11.55
N VAL A 76 -13.24 9.06 -11.82
CA VAL A 76 -13.85 8.10 -12.75
C VAL A 76 -14.94 7.33 -12.02
N GLU A 77 -16.16 7.30 -12.56
CA GLU A 77 -17.29 6.62 -11.94
C GLU A 77 -17.33 5.11 -12.30
N ASN A 78 -16.93 4.76 -13.52
CA ASN A 78 -16.85 3.37 -13.96
C ASN A 78 -15.71 3.16 -14.97
N LEU A 79 -15.36 1.91 -15.24
CA LEU A 79 -14.22 1.53 -16.06
C LEU A 79 -14.56 1.10 -17.47
N SER A 80 -15.82 1.19 -17.90
CA SER A 80 -16.27 0.72 -19.22
C SER A 80 -15.58 1.44 -20.39
N ASP A 81 -15.13 2.68 -20.17
CA ASP A 81 -14.38 3.44 -21.17
C ASP A 81 -12.88 3.07 -21.22
N TYR A 82 -12.40 2.31 -20.22
CA TYR A 82 -10.99 1.93 -20.09
C TYR A 82 -10.73 0.49 -20.44
N ILE A 83 -11.63 -0.42 -20.05
CA ILE A 83 -11.50 -1.86 -20.25
C ILE A 83 -12.85 -2.52 -20.54
N ASN A 84 -12.80 -3.72 -21.10
CA ASN A 84 -14.00 -4.56 -21.20
C ASN A 84 -14.29 -5.19 -19.82
N THR A 85 -15.33 -4.67 -19.16
CA THR A 85 -15.73 -5.08 -17.81
C THR A 85 -16.65 -6.30 -17.77
N SER A 86 -17.08 -6.84 -18.91
CA SER A 86 -18.06 -7.93 -18.98
C SER A 86 -17.64 -9.24 -18.28
N ALA A 87 -16.35 -9.44 -18.03
CA ALA A 87 -15.80 -10.58 -17.33
C ALA A 87 -15.72 -10.39 -15.81
N TYR A 88 -16.05 -9.21 -15.29
CA TYR A 88 -15.94 -8.86 -13.87
C TYR A 88 -17.32 -8.75 -13.23
N LEU A 89 -17.35 -8.82 -11.89
CA LEU A 89 -18.60 -8.69 -11.12
C LEU A 89 -19.18 -7.26 -11.13
N ALA A 90 -18.30 -6.27 -11.29
CA ALA A 90 -18.66 -4.86 -11.37
C ALA A 90 -17.72 -4.15 -12.35
N ASP A 91 -18.13 -2.99 -12.82
CA ASP A 91 -17.35 -2.10 -13.69
C ASP A 91 -16.61 -1.02 -12.90
N THR A 92 -16.39 -1.28 -11.60
CA THR A 92 -15.73 -0.35 -10.69
C THR A 92 -14.48 -0.97 -10.06
N SER A 93 -13.55 -0.12 -9.64
CA SER A 93 -12.41 -0.41 -8.76
C SER A 93 -12.38 0.68 -7.69
N ASP A 94 -13.23 0.50 -6.70
CA ASP A 94 -13.61 1.49 -5.70
C ASP A 94 -12.41 2.01 -4.89
N ILE A 95 -12.24 3.33 -4.85
CA ILE A 95 -11.12 4.00 -4.16
C ILE A 95 -11.11 3.71 -2.66
N VAL A 96 -12.29 3.67 -2.02
CA VAL A 96 -12.40 3.38 -0.59
C VAL A 96 -12.04 1.92 -0.32
N ALA A 97 -12.49 0.99 -1.18
CA ALA A 97 -12.11 -0.41 -1.07
C ALA A 97 -10.59 -0.62 -1.24
N LEU A 98 -9.94 0.12 -2.15
CA LEU A 98 -8.48 0.10 -2.29
C LEU A 98 -7.78 0.60 -1.03
N MET A 99 -8.26 1.67 -0.42
CA MET A 99 -7.72 2.20 0.84
C MET A 99 -7.88 1.19 1.99
N VAL A 100 -9.04 0.54 2.09
CA VAL A 100 -9.29 -0.53 3.08
C VAL A 100 -8.35 -1.70 2.85
N MET A 101 -8.17 -2.13 1.60
CA MET A 101 -7.21 -3.19 1.24
C MET A 101 -5.78 -2.85 1.67
N GLU A 102 -5.33 -1.63 1.40
CA GLU A 102 -3.99 -1.16 1.81
C GLU A 102 -3.82 -1.21 3.32
N HIS A 103 -4.83 -0.76 4.07
CA HIS A 103 -4.83 -0.83 5.53
C HIS A 103 -4.81 -2.29 6.02
N GLN A 104 -5.63 -3.17 5.47
CA GLN A 104 -5.64 -4.59 5.82
C GLN A 104 -4.28 -5.25 5.57
N ILE A 105 -3.64 -4.96 4.45
CA ILE A 105 -2.30 -5.45 4.12
C ILE A 105 -1.27 -4.94 5.12
N HIS A 106 -1.35 -3.66 5.49
CA HIS A 106 -0.47 -3.07 6.51
C HIS A 106 -0.62 -3.78 7.86
N MET A 107 -1.85 -3.95 8.33
CA MET A 107 -2.15 -4.64 9.60
C MET A 107 -1.73 -6.11 9.57
N HIS A 108 -2.00 -6.82 8.47
CA HIS A 108 -1.52 -8.18 8.28
C HIS A 108 0.00 -8.28 8.43
N ASN A 109 0.73 -7.39 7.77
CA ASN A 109 2.19 -7.35 7.86
C ASN A 109 2.67 -7.01 9.28
N ALA A 110 2.00 -6.11 9.99
CA ALA A 110 2.35 -5.74 11.36
C ALA A 110 2.19 -6.93 12.33
N PHE A 111 1.06 -7.63 12.27
CA PHE A 111 0.82 -8.83 13.08
C PHE A 111 1.80 -9.96 12.75
N TYR A 112 2.03 -10.20 11.46
CA TYR A 112 2.97 -11.23 11.04
C TYR A 112 4.40 -10.91 11.50
N ALA A 113 4.83 -9.67 11.35
CA ALA A 113 6.15 -9.22 11.79
C ALA A 113 6.31 -9.32 13.32
N ALA A 114 5.28 -8.98 14.08
CA ALA A 114 5.30 -9.11 15.54
C ALA A 114 5.49 -10.58 15.96
N SER A 115 4.66 -11.48 15.42
CA SER A 115 4.74 -12.91 15.70
C SER A 115 6.09 -13.51 15.31
N PHE A 116 6.54 -13.27 14.07
CA PHE A 116 7.78 -13.82 13.55
C PHE A 116 9.01 -13.33 14.33
N GLN A 117 9.07 -12.04 14.64
CA GLN A 117 10.23 -11.50 15.36
C GLN A 117 10.25 -11.92 16.82
N TYR A 118 9.09 -12.05 17.45
CA TYR A 118 9.00 -12.59 18.81
C TYR A 118 9.53 -14.03 18.87
N GLN A 119 9.01 -14.91 18.03
CA GLN A 119 9.45 -16.32 17.98
C GLN A 119 10.94 -16.45 17.68
N ARG A 120 11.45 -15.64 16.76
CA ARG A 120 12.90 -15.59 16.46
C ARG A 120 13.73 -15.12 17.64
N ALA A 121 13.27 -14.07 18.34
CA ALA A 121 13.97 -13.51 19.49
C ALA A 121 14.01 -14.53 20.66
N GLU A 122 12.90 -15.21 20.90
CA GLU A 122 12.78 -16.26 21.90
C GLU A 122 13.72 -17.44 21.58
N PHE A 123 13.67 -17.93 20.35
CA PHE A 123 14.56 -19.02 19.91
C PHE A 123 16.05 -18.65 20.09
N LEU A 124 16.45 -17.45 19.68
CA LEU A 124 17.84 -16.99 19.84
C LEU A 124 18.23 -16.82 21.30
N HIS A 125 17.31 -16.30 22.12
CA HIS A 125 17.56 -16.15 23.56
C HIS A 125 17.82 -17.52 24.22
N GLN A 126 16.95 -18.51 23.95
CA GLN A 126 17.09 -19.86 24.49
C GLN A 126 18.40 -20.55 24.01
N ALA A 127 18.78 -20.33 22.74
CA ALA A 127 20.01 -20.89 22.19
C ALA A 127 21.28 -20.29 22.81
N LEU A 128 21.25 -18.99 23.11
CA LEU A 128 22.41 -18.28 23.67
C LEU A 128 22.49 -18.33 25.20
N HIS A 129 21.33 -18.50 25.86
CA HIS A 129 21.21 -18.50 27.32
C HIS A 129 20.38 -19.70 27.82
N PRO A 130 20.89 -20.94 27.68
CA PRO A 130 20.15 -22.14 28.06
C PRO A 130 19.71 -22.09 29.53
N GLY A 131 18.42 -22.31 29.78
CA GLY A 131 17.88 -22.35 31.14
C GLY A 131 17.55 -20.98 31.76
N SER A 132 17.74 -19.87 31.01
CA SER A 132 17.28 -18.56 31.43
C SER A 132 15.85 -18.28 30.93
N ASP A 133 15.14 -17.43 31.66
CA ASP A 133 13.78 -17.02 31.33
C ASP A 133 13.81 -15.97 30.20
N SER A 134 13.22 -16.31 29.06
CA SER A 134 13.14 -15.41 27.91
C SER A 134 12.16 -14.25 28.13
N GLU A 135 11.11 -14.46 28.93
CA GLU A 135 10.09 -13.44 29.18
C GLU A 135 10.65 -12.22 29.94
N HIS A 136 11.68 -12.41 30.74
CA HIS A 136 12.35 -11.34 31.48
C HIS A 136 13.51 -10.68 30.74
N SER A 137 13.80 -11.11 29.49
CA SER A 137 14.83 -10.48 28.69
C SER A 137 14.45 -9.04 28.31
N ALA A 138 15.26 -8.07 28.71
CA ALA A 138 15.03 -6.65 28.37
C ALA A 138 14.96 -6.37 26.87
N GLN A 139 15.64 -7.18 26.05
CA GLN A 139 15.62 -7.07 24.59
C GLN A 139 14.29 -7.55 24.03
N ILE A 140 13.75 -8.65 24.52
CA ILE A 140 12.45 -9.18 24.12
C ILE A 140 11.33 -8.23 24.56
N GLN A 141 11.39 -7.69 25.77
CA GLN A 141 10.42 -6.71 26.25
C GLN A 141 10.40 -5.44 25.38
N LYS A 142 11.55 -4.91 24.97
CA LYS A 142 11.64 -3.77 24.05
C LYS A 142 11.07 -4.10 22.66
N LEU A 143 11.26 -5.32 22.17
CA LEU A 143 10.68 -5.78 20.91
C LEU A 143 9.16 -5.83 21.01
N ILE A 144 8.62 -6.43 22.07
CA ILE A 144 7.17 -6.50 22.34
C ILE A 144 6.58 -5.09 22.35
N GLN A 145 7.15 -4.18 23.15
CA GLN A 145 6.65 -2.81 23.26
C GLN A 145 6.60 -2.13 21.90
N ARG A 146 7.70 -2.15 21.15
CA ARG A 146 7.76 -1.53 19.80
C ARG A 146 6.70 -2.10 18.85
N ARG A 147 6.53 -3.43 18.83
CA ARG A 147 5.54 -4.06 17.95
C ARG A 147 4.10 -3.80 18.39
N SER A 148 3.87 -3.71 19.67
CA SER A 148 2.56 -3.31 20.21
C SER A 148 2.22 -1.87 19.84
N ASP A 149 3.18 -0.96 19.95
CA ASP A 149 2.99 0.44 19.57
C ASP A 149 2.70 0.60 18.06
N GLU A 150 3.41 -0.13 17.18
CA GLU A 150 3.15 -0.15 15.75
C GLU A 150 1.74 -0.68 15.41
N ILE A 151 1.32 -1.77 16.06
CA ILE A 151 -0.03 -2.34 15.88
C ILE A 151 -1.09 -1.35 16.37
N LEU A 152 -0.88 -0.75 17.54
CA LEU A 152 -1.80 0.22 18.11
C LEU A 152 -1.94 1.46 17.23
N ALA A 153 -0.82 1.99 16.73
CA ALA A 153 -0.82 3.11 15.78
C ALA A 153 -1.63 2.80 14.52
N GLY A 154 -1.47 1.60 13.97
CA GLY A 154 -2.26 1.12 12.82
C GLY A 154 -3.75 1.02 13.14
N LEU A 155 -4.13 0.41 14.27
CA LEU A 155 -5.52 0.27 14.69
C LEU A 155 -6.22 1.62 14.95
N LEU A 156 -5.46 2.62 15.40
CA LEU A 156 -5.96 3.98 15.64
C LEU A 156 -5.84 4.91 14.41
N PHE A 157 -5.38 4.41 13.28
CA PHE A 157 -5.16 5.19 12.06
C PHE A 157 -4.24 6.42 12.24
N SER A 158 -3.40 6.42 13.29
CA SER A 158 -2.61 7.59 13.69
C SER A 158 -1.49 7.96 12.72
N GLU A 159 -1.10 7.05 11.83
CA GLU A 159 -0.05 7.26 10.83
C GLU A 159 -0.59 7.30 9.39
N HIS A 160 -1.91 7.43 9.23
CA HIS A 160 -2.51 7.53 7.90
C HIS A 160 -2.25 8.89 7.27
N ALA A 161 -2.14 8.90 5.94
CA ALA A 161 -2.08 10.17 5.20
C ALA A 161 -3.41 10.92 5.36
N ASP A 162 -3.30 12.25 5.46
CA ASP A 162 -4.46 13.12 5.53
C ASP A 162 -5.31 13.02 4.25
N LEU A 163 -6.61 12.98 4.42
CA LEU A 163 -7.59 13.07 3.34
C LEU A 163 -8.05 14.52 3.15
N PRO A 164 -8.57 14.88 1.97
CA PRO A 164 -9.19 16.19 1.79
C PRO A 164 -10.34 16.42 2.77
N VAL A 165 -10.67 17.68 3.02
CA VAL A 165 -11.74 18.06 3.97
C VAL A 165 -13.08 17.42 3.60
N ASP A 166 -13.38 17.34 2.29
CA ASP A 166 -14.61 16.74 1.76
C ASP A 166 -14.55 15.21 1.65
N GLY A 167 -13.38 14.62 2.00
CA GLY A 167 -13.18 13.18 1.96
C GLY A 167 -13.03 12.60 0.55
N VAL A 168 -13.24 11.29 0.46
CA VAL A 168 -13.35 10.53 -0.79
C VAL A 168 -14.59 9.65 -0.71
N ASP A 169 -15.31 9.55 -1.82
CA ASP A 169 -16.48 8.68 -1.94
C ASP A 169 -16.18 7.54 -2.91
N GLY A 170 -16.64 6.35 -2.55
CA GLY A 170 -16.62 5.17 -3.42
C GLY A 170 -17.60 5.25 -4.57
N SER A 171 -17.52 4.31 -5.48
CA SER A 171 -18.39 4.16 -6.66
C SER A 171 -19.19 2.87 -6.61
#